data_2ea9f2dbb9c06e478f8d30e08d82a0e9
#
_entry.id   2ea9f2dbb9c06e478f8d30e08d82a0e9
#
_cell.length_a   1.000
_cell.length_b   1.000
_cell.length_c   1.000
_cell.angle_alpha   90.00
_cell.angle_beta   90.00
_cell.angle_gamma   90.00
#
_symmetry.space_group_name_H-M   'P 1'
#
loop_
_entity.id
_entity.type
_entity.pdbx_description
1 polymer ?
#
loop_
_entity_poly.entity_id
_entity_poly.type
_entity_poly.pdbx_seq_one_letter_code
_entity_poly.pdbx_strand_id
1 'polypeptide(L)'
;AESVALLNIPGALQRSRVFDIDVSLWVKVPPDHPGPWHELVLEIDGQRQWQRRIQSSCPGQTDGLDYHCRIVLEAGPAVRLRALAASHGSVVQRLVIEAREDL
;
A
#
# COMPACT_ATOMS: atom_id res chain seq x y z
N ALA A 1 2.68 3.19 -15.31
CA ALA A 1 2.39 1.83 -14.88
C ALA A 1 1.64 1.85 -13.55
N GLU A 2 0.70 0.92 -13.39
CA GLU A 2 -0.09 0.79 -12.19
C GLU A 2 -0.06 -0.66 -11.71
N SER A 3 -0.09 -0.84 -10.39
CA SER A 3 -0.14 -2.16 -9.77
C SER A 3 -1.15 -2.14 -8.63
N VAL A 4 -1.75 -3.29 -8.36
CA VAL A 4 -2.76 -3.44 -7.32
C VAL A 4 -2.42 -4.68 -6.48
N ALA A 5 -2.49 -4.53 -5.16
CA ALA A 5 -2.41 -5.64 -4.22
C ALA A 5 -3.70 -5.67 -3.39
N LEU A 6 -4.29 -6.84 -3.27
CA LEU A 6 -5.54 -7.05 -2.56
C LEU A 6 -5.33 -7.95 -1.35
N LEU A 7 -6.01 -7.62 -0.25
CA LEU A 7 -6.01 -8.42 0.96
C LEU A 7 -7.39 -8.36 1.59
N ASN A 8 -7.98 -9.53 1.85
CA ASN A 8 -9.25 -9.63 2.53
C ASN A 8 -9.03 -10.11 3.96
N ILE A 9 -9.60 -9.38 4.91
CA ILE A 9 -9.62 -9.80 6.33
C ILE A 9 -10.98 -10.43 6.57
N PRO A 10 -11.02 -11.73 6.92
CA PRO A 10 -12.30 -12.41 7.17
C PRO A 10 -13.08 -11.73 8.30
N GLY A 11 -14.40 -11.82 8.23
CA GLY A 11 -15.26 -11.27 9.27
C GLY A 11 -15.14 -12.05 10.58
N ALA A 12 -15.46 -11.38 11.69
CA ALA A 12 -15.61 -11.98 13.01
C ALA A 12 -16.85 -11.40 13.65
N LEU A 13 -17.88 -12.22 13.81
CA LEU A 13 -19.21 -11.73 14.19
C LEU A 13 -19.37 -11.46 15.68
N GLN A 14 -18.43 -11.93 16.51
CA GLN A 14 -18.59 -11.91 17.97
C GLN A 14 -17.55 -11.06 18.70
N ARG A 15 -16.61 -10.45 18.00
CA ARG A 15 -15.57 -9.64 18.65
C ARG A 15 -15.03 -8.58 17.71
N SER A 16 -14.59 -7.48 18.29
CA SER A 16 -13.78 -6.51 17.57
C SER A 16 -12.31 -6.96 17.56
N ARG A 17 -11.54 -6.47 16.59
CA ARG A 17 -10.15 -6.84 16.40
C ARG A 17 -9.35 -5.61 16.03
N VAL A 18 -8.06 -5.65 16.36
CA VAL A 18 -7.10 -4.60 15.97
C VAL A 18 -6.08 -5.22 15.04
N PHE A 19 -5.83 -4.56 13.92
CA PHE A 19 -4.84 -5.01 12.94
C PHE A 19 -3.78 -3.95 12.70
N ASP A 20 -2.54 -4.39 12.57
CA ASP A 20 -1.46 -3.59 12.04
C ASP A 20 -1.35 -3.85 10.54
N ILE A 21 -1.46 -2.79 9.75
CA ILE A 21 -1.41 -2.87 8.29
C ILE A 21 -0.10 -2.27 7.82
N ASP A 22 0.65 -3.03 7.02
CA ASP A 22 1.89 -2.58 6.41
C ASP A 22 1.78 -2.68 4.90
N VAL A 23 2.12 -1.60 4.20
CA VAL A 23 2.17 -1.56 2.74
C VAL A 23 3.56 -1.13 2.32
N SER A 24 4.17 -1.89 1.41
CA SER A 24 5.51 -1.63 0.89
C SER A 24 5.50 -1.54 -0.62
N LEU A 25 6.06 -0.47 -1.15
CA LEU A 25 6.25 -0.26 -2.58
C LEU A 25 7.74 -0.13 -2.87
N TRP A 26 8.22 -0.89 -3.87
CA TRP A 26 9.57 -0.77 -4.39
C TRP A 26 9.51 -0.44 -5.88
N VAL A 27 10.31 0.55 -6.30
CA VAL A 27 10.39 0.96 -7.70
C VAL A 27 11.84 0.96 -8.16
N LYS A 28 12.04 0.70 -9.44
CA LYS A 28 13.32 0.91 -10.11
C LYS A 28 13.31 2.30 -10.71
N VAL A 29 14.30 3.11 -10.37
CA VAL A 29 14.41 4.49 -10.83
C VAL A 29 15.33 4.56 -12.04
N PRO A 30 14.89 5.15 -13.17
CA PRO A 30 15.76 5.28 -14.34
C PRO A 30 16.87 6.29 -14.07
N PRO A 31 18.07 6.08 -14.68
CA PRO A 31 19.20 6.99 -14.44
C PRO A 31 19.01 8.38 -15.05
N ASP A 32 18.22 8.51 -16.13
CA ASP A 32 18.20 9.71 -16.96
C ASP A 32 16.83 10.35 -17.12
N HIS A 33 15.80 9.87 -16.43
CA HIS A 33 14.47 10.41 -16.58
C HIS A 33 14.31 11.72 -15.80
N PRO A 34 13.84 12.81 -16.43
CA PRO A 34 13.57 14.04 -15.69
C PRO A 34 12.27 13.90 -14.90
N GLY A 35 12.35 14.04 -13.58
CA GLY A 35 11.20 14.08 -12.70
C GLY A 35 10.42 12.77 -12.55
N PRO A 36 11.07 11.62 -12.36
CA PRO A 36 10.33 10.39 -12.08
C PRO A 36 9.63 10.48 -10.73
N TRP A 37 8.47 9.88 -10.63
CA TRP A 37 7.72 9.85 -9.37
C TRP A 37 7.04 8.49 -9.16
N HIS A 38 6.67 8.22 -7.92
CA HIS A 38 5.83 7.06 -7.58
C HIS A 38 4.82 7.44 -6.50
N GLU A 39 3.73 6.69 -6.46
CA GLU A 39 2.59 6.97 -5.61
C GLU A 39 2.05 5.70 -5.02
N LEU A 40 1.62 5.78 -3.77
CA LEU A 40 0.99 4.68 -3.06
C LEU A 40 -0.34 5.15 -2.48
N VAL A 41 -1.37 4.33 -2.63
CA VAL A 41 -2.71 4.58 -2.10
C VAL A 41 -3.16 3.35 -1.32
N LEU A 42 -3.76 3.54 -0.16
CA LEU A 42 -4.45 2.49 0.58
C LEU A 42 -5.94 2.79 0.64
N GLU A 43 -6.75 1.80 0.24
CA GLU A 43 -8.20 1.85 0.34
C GLU A 43 -8.70 0.74 1.27
N ILE A 44 -9.74 1.05 2.03
CA ILE A 44 -10.45 0.10 2.88
C ILE A 44 -11.91 0.12 2.45
N ASP A 45 -12.42 -1.04 2.02
CA ASP A 45 -13.80 -1.20 1.51
C ASP A 45 -14.15 -0.15 0.45
N GLY A 46 -13.21 0.10 -0.47
CA GLY A 46 -13.40 1.03 -1.59
C GLY A 46 -13.21 2.50 -1.23
N GLN A 47 -12.93 2.83 0.02
CA GLN A 47 -12.70 4.21 0.43
C GLN A 47 -11.22 4.47 0.65
N ARG A 48 -10.74 5.60 0.12
CA ARG A 48 -9.35 6.00 0.30
C ARG A 48 -9.07 6.29 1.76
N GLN A 49 -8.09 5.58 2.32
CA GLN A 49 -7.62 5.75 3.67
C GLN A 49 -6.41 6.69 3.73
N TRP A 50 -5.51 6.56 2.74
CA TRP A 50 -4.25 7.30 2.71
C TRP A 50 -3.71 7.32 1.29
N GLN A 51 -2.98 8.38 0.95
CA GLN A 51 -2.34 8.55 -0.36
C GLN A 51 -1.11 9.42 -0.21
N ARG A 52 -0.04 9.04 -0.92
CA ARG A 52 1.14 9.88 -1.03
C ARG A 52 1.84 9.65 -2.37
N ARG A 53 2.21 10.75 -3.01
CA ARG A 53 3.08 10.75 -4.19
C ARG A 53 4.38 11.45 -3.82
N ILE A 54 5.51 10.83 -4.18
CA ILE A 54 6.84 11.42 -3.98
C ILE A 54 7.62 11.37 -5.27
N GLN A 55 8.60 12.28 -5.40
CA GLN A 55 9.59 12.16 -6.46
C GLN A 55 10.50 10.98 -6.16
N SER A 56 10.79 10.18 -7.19
CA SER A 56 11.70 9.05 -7.04
C SER A 56 13.13 9.56 -6.88
N SER A 57 13.84 8.99 -5.91
CA SER A 57 15.25 9.29 -5.63
C SER A 57 16.14 8.14 -6.09
N CYS A 58 17.44 8.30 -5.92
CA CYS A 58 18.45 7.26 -6.24
C CYS A 58 18.41 6.85 -7.71
N PRO A 59 18.68 7.77 -8.67
CA PRO A 59 18.69 7.44 -10.08
C PRO A 59 19.59 6.22 -10.39
N GLY A 60 19.08 5.30 -11.19
CA GLY A 60 19.76 4.06 -11.54
C GLY A 60 19.64 2.95 -10.51
N GLN A 61 19.00 3.22 -9.37
CA GLN A 61 18.84 2.26 -8.27
C GLN A 61 17.37 2.06 -7.93
N THR A 62 17.10 1.50 -6.78
CA THR A 62 15.73 1.32 -6.28
C THR A 62 15.38 2.40 -5.28
N ASP A 63 14.10 2.72 -5.22
CA ASP A 63 13.53 3.60 -4.20
C ASP A 63 12.25 2.95 -3.68
N GLY A 64 11.71 3.45 -2.61
CA GLY A 64 10.54 2.85 -2.01
C GLY A 64 9.59 3.86 -1.42
N LEU A 65 8.48 3.34 -0.92
CA LEU A 65 7.50 4.11 -0.16
C LEU A 65 6.70 3.12 0.67
N ASP A 66 6.74 3.30 1.99
CA ASP A 66 6.06 2.43 2.92
C ASP A 66 4.99 3.20 3.69
N TYR A 67 3.93 2.50 4.05
CA TYR A 67 2.90 3.05 4.90
C TYR A 67 2.49 2.02 5.94
N HIS A 68 2.36 2.47 7.18
CA HIS A 68 1.89 1.66 8.28
C HIS A 68 0.72 2.35 8.94
N CYS A 69 -0.33 1.59 9.25
CA CYS A 69 -1.44 2.08 10.05
C CYS A 69 -1.98 0.97 10.94
N ARG A 70 -2.71 1.39 11.97
CA ARG A 70 -3.38 0.50 12.90
C ARG A 70 -4.86 0.76 12.79
N ILE A 71 -5.64 -0.28 12.56
CA ILE A 71 -7.09 -0.16 12.37
C ILE A 71 -7.84 -1.02 13.38
N VAL A 72 -9.00 -0.54 13.81
CA VAL A 72 -9.91 -1.29 14.66
C VAL A 72 -11.08 -1.73 13.79
N LEU A 73 -11.32 -3.04 13.73
CA LEU A 73 -12.46 -3.62 13.04
C LEU A 73 -13.50 -4.05 14.05
N GLU A 74 -14.66 -3.42 14.00
CA GLU A 74 -15.78 -3.83 14.83
C GLU A 74 -16.21 -5.25 14.45
N ALA A 75 -16.94 -5.92 15.36
CA ALA A 75 -17.53 -7.20 15.04
C ALA A 75 -18.44 -7.05 13.82
N GLY A 76 -18.29 -7.93 12.84
CA GLY A 76 -19.09 -7.85 11.64
C GLY A 76 -18.43 -8.51 10.43
N PRO A 77 -18.77 -8.05 9.23
CA PRO A 77 -18.37 -8.70 7.99
C PRO A 77 -16.88 -8.55 7.68
N ALA A 78 -16.44 -9.26 6.66
CA ALA A 78 -15.08 -9.17 6.15
C ALA A 78 -14.79 -7.77 5.64
N VAL A 79 -13.50 -7.39 5.67
CA VAL A 79 -13.01 -6.09 5.21
C VAL A 79 -12.03 -6.32 4.07
N ARG A 80 -12.16 -5.53 3.01
CA ARG A 80 -11.25 -5.58 1.87
C ARG A 80 -10.26 -4.42 1.93
N LEU A 81 -8.97 -4.77 1.89
CA LEU A 81 -7.90 -3.81 1.75
C LEU A 81 -7.38 -3.83 0.32
N ARG A 82 -7.09 -2.67 -0.23
CA ARG A 82 -6.54 -2.53 -1.58
C ARG A 82 -5.44 -1.49 -1.58
N ALA A 83 -4.23 -1.91 -1.96
CA ALA A 83 -3.11 -1.01 -2.18
C ALA A 83 -2.96 -0.79 -3.69
N LEU A 84 -2.80 0.47 -4.08
CA LEU A 84 -2.59 0.84 -5.47
C LEU A 84 -1.26 1.57 -5.56
N ALA A 85 -0.44 1.17 -6.54
CA ALA A 85 0.81 1.84 -6.83
C ALA A 85 0.78 2.37 -8.24
N ALA A 86 1.23 3.61 -8.42
CA ALA A 86 1.39 4.23 -9.72
C ALA A 86 2.79 4.82 -9.83
N SER A 87 3.31 4.92 -11.03
CA SER A 87 4.62 5.50 -11.26
C SER A 87 4.68 6.18 -12.62
N HIS A 88 5.59 7.15 -12.71
CA HIS A 88 5.93 7.82 -13.96
C HIS A 88 7.45 7.87 -14.07
N GLY A 89 7.99 7.29 -15.13
CA GLY A 89 9.45 7.14 -15.30
C GLY A 89 10.00 5.99 -14.48
N SER A 90 9.71 5.93 -13.19
CA SER A 90 10.06 4.77 -12.36
C SER A 90 9.15 3.59 -12.68
N VAL A 91 9.64 2.37 -12.43
CA VAL A 91 8.92 1.13 -12.70
C VAL A 91 8.65 0.40 -11.40
N VAL A 92 7.39 0.08 -11.15
CA VAL A 92 7.02 -0.69 -9.96
C VAL A 92 7.62 -2.10 -10.06
N GLN A 93 8.39 -2.48 -9.04
CA GLN A 93 8.98 -3.81 -8.95
C GLN A 93 8.26 -4.71 -7.97
N ARG A 94 7.75 -4.13 -6.89
CA ARG A 94 7.10 -4.92 -5.85
C ARG A 94 6.10 -4.07 -5.12
N LEU A 95 4.92 -4.64 -4.89
CA LEU A 95 3.88 -4.04 -4.05
C LEU A 95 3.36 -5.14 -3.13
N VAL A 96 3.49 -4.93 -1.82
CA VAL A 96 3.10 -5.90 -0.80
C VAL A 96 2.19 -5.22 0.21
N ILE A 97 1.11 -5.90 0.58
CA ILE A 97 0.25 -5.49 1.68
C ILE A 97 0.15 -6.64 2.67
N GLU A 98 0.31 -6.33 3.95
CA GLU A 98 0.22 -7.30 5.04
C GLU A 98 -0.67 -6.76 6.13
N ALA A 99 -1.40 -7.68 6.78
CA ALA A 99 -2.22 -7.36 7.94
C ALA A 99 -1.92 -8.38 9.03
N ARG A 100 -1.63 -7.88 10.23
CA ARG A 100 -1.35 -8.72 11.39
C ARG A 100 -2.32 -8.34 12.51
N GLU A 101 -3.03 -9.34 13.02
CA GLU A 101 -3.89 -9.11 14.16
C GLU A 101 -3.07 -8.93 15.43
N ASP A 102 -3.39 -7.90 16.19
CA ASP A 102 -2.80 -7.67 17.51
C ASP A 102 -3.66 -8.40 18.53
N LEU A 103 -3.11 -9.48 19.06
CA LEU A 103 -3.80 -10.37 20.00
C LEU A 103 -3.49 -10.05 21.45
#